data_551c3413c3bd0724bec4f38db3be3ba6
#
_entry.id   551c3413c3bd0724bec4f38db3be3ba6
#
_cell.length_a   1.000
_cell.length_b   1.000
_cell.length_c   1.000
_cell.angle_alpha   90.00
_cell.angle_beta   90.00
_cell.angle_gamma   90.00
#
_symmetry.space_group_name_H-M   'P 1'
#
loop_
_entity.id
_entity.type
_entity.pdbx_description
1 polymer ?
#
loop_
_entity_poly.entity_id
_entity_poly.type
_entity_poly.pdbx_seq_one_letter_code
_entity_poly.pdbx_strand_id
1 'polypeptide(L)'
;KNTTSISLDPDIFYPLIKKLKENNDYVVVNVDWGIPNERNVTTRQKEYAHALANAGADVIIGHNTVIQKVENYKRTPIFYSLGNTTSDNFLSKNQKGMIVQQDWKGSHNQFHITPIQSKDGKISKDNMNKMDHIRFKNNIKDKSIDLKSDQNGGYTFEY
;
A
#
# COMPACT_ATOMS: atom_id res chain seq x y z
N LYS A 1 1.85 -26.29 -1.19
CA LYS A 1 2.74 -25.21 -0.69
C LYS A 1 2.13 -24.72 0.61
N ASN A 2 2.78 -25.04 1.73
CA ASN A 2 2.34 -24.55 3.03
C ASN A 2 2.71 -23.06 3.12
N THR A 3 1.73 -22.21 3.10
CA THR A 3 1.90 -20.80 3.41
C THR A 3 1.93 -20.68 4.93
N THR A 4 3.10 -20.41 5.48
CA THR A 4 3.23 -20.14 6.90
C THR A 4 3.05 -18.65 7.11
N SER A 5 2.00 -18.24 7.83
CA SER A 5 1.90 -16.85 8.25
C SER A 5 2.90 -16.63 9.40
N ILE A 6 3.75 -15.64 9.25
CA ILE A 6 4.72 -15.23 10.28
C ILE A 6 4.07 -14.09 11.06
N SER A 7 4.06 -14.21 12.38
CA SER A 7 3.65 -13.11 13.25
C SER A 7 4.53 -11.88 13.02
N LEU A 8 3.94 -10.68 13.08
CA LEU A 8 4.67 -9.40 13.05
C LEU A 8 5.44 -9.18 14.36
N ASP A 9 6.45 -10.02 14.57
CA ASP A 9 7.39 -9.90 15.68
C ASP A 9 8.71 -9.31 15.15
N PRO A 10 9.13 -8.12 15.64
CA PRO A 10 10.36 -7.48 15.21
C PRO A 10 11.60 -8.35 15.39
N ASP A 11 11.64 -9.16 16.43
CA ASP A 11 12.78 -10.07 16.69
C ASP A 11 12.91 -11.16 15.62
N ILE A 12 11.80 -11.47 14.93
CA ILE A 12 11.77 -12.45 13.84
C ILE A 12 11.95 -11.76 12.49
N PHE A 13 11.16 -10.74 12.18
CA PHE A 13 11.16 -10.17 10.82
C PHE A 13 12.37 -9.29 10.52
N TYR A 14 12.93 -8.59 11.52
CA TYR A 14 14.06 -7.69 11.28
C TYR A 14 15.30 -8.43 10.72
N PRO A 15 15.83 -9.47 11.37
CA PRO A 15 16.96 -10.23 10.83
C PRO A 15 16.63 -10.94 9.52
N LEU A 16 15.38 -11.40 9.34
CA LEU A 16 14.94 -12.04 8.11
C LEU A 16 15.00 -11.08 6.92
N ILE A 17 14.43 -9.89 7.06
CA ILE A 17 14.44 -8.89 5.99
C ILE A 17 15.85 -8.43 5.69
N LYS A 18 16.67 -8.20 6.72
CA LYS A 18 18.08 -7.84 6.56
C LYS A 18 18.82 -8.87 5.73
N LYS A 19 18.66 -10.16 6.05
CA LYS A 19 19.26 -11.27 5.31
C LYS A 19 18.74 -11.34 3.87
N LEU A 20 17.43 -11.13 3.65
CA LEU A 20 16.85 -11.09 2.31
C LEU A 20 17.44 -9.96 1.49
N LYS A 21 17.63 -8.78 2.08
CA LYS A 21 18.21 -7.62 1.40
C LYS A 21 19.68 -7.82 1.04
N GLU A 22 20.44 -8.52 1.87
CA GLU A 22 21.84 -8.87 1.57
C GLU A 22 21.97 -9.77 0.32
N ASN A 23 20.96 -10.59 0.03
CA ASN A 23 20.98 -11.57 -1.06
C ASN A 23 20.10 -11.19 -2.26
N ASN A 24 19.40 -10.04 -2.22
CA ASN A 24 18.49 -9.61 -3.26
C ASN A 24 18.60 -8.09 -3.47
N ASP A 25 18.44 -7.66 -4.72
CA ASP A 25 18.50 -6.24 -5.07
C ASP A 25 17.25 -5.48 -4.60
N TYR A 26 16.12 -6.18 -4.52
CA TYR A 26 14.84 -5.57 -4.20
C TYR A 26 13.96 -6.47 -3.32
N VAL A 27 13.48 -5.91 -2.21
CA VAL A 27 12.65 -6.62 -1.24
C VAL A 27 11.31 -5.92 -1.07
N VAL A 28 10.23 -6.61 -1.41
CA VAL A 28 8.86 -6.17 -1.20
C VAL A 28 8.26 -6.93 -0.03
N VAL A 29 7.70 -6.22 0.93
CA VAL A 29 7.03 -6.81 2.09
C VAL A 29 5.52 -6.62 1.96
N ASN A 30 4.77 -7.71 1.95
CA ASN A 30 3.32 -7.70 2.06
C ASN A 30 2.92 -8.04 3.49
N VAL A 31 2.00 -7.27 4.06
CA VAL A 31 1.62 -7.41 5.46
C VAL A 31 0.13 -7.16 5.68
N ASP A 32 -0.52 -8.03 6.44
CA ASP A 32 -1.88 -7.83 6.93
C ASP A 32 -1.81 -7.25 8.34
N TRP A 33 -2.39 -6.08 8.55
CA TRP A 33 -2.31 -5.36 9.81
C TRP A 33 -3.42 -4.32 10.00
N GLY A 34 -3.38 -3.66 11.16
CA GLY A 34 -4.30 -2.58 11.48
C GLY A 34 -5.62 -3.07 12.08
N ILE A 35 -6.49 -2.11 12.37
CA ILE A 35 -7.81 -2.36 12.93
C ILE A 35 -8.83 -2.37 11.79
N PRO A 36 -9.70 -3.38 11.67
CA PRO A 36 -10.74 -3.41 10.66
C PRO A 36 -11.60 -2.13 10.65
N ASN A 37 -11.87 -1.61 9.46
CA ASN A 37 -12.65 -0.39 9.21
C ASN A 37 -12.05 0.92 9.76
N GLU A 38 -10.82 0.90 10.26
CA GLU A 38 -10.11 2.10 10.73
C GLU A 38 -9.31 2.72 9.58
N ARG A 39 -9.67 3.95 9.20
CA ARG A 39 -8.97 4.68 8.13
C ARG A 39 -7.66 5.30 8.57
N ASN A 40 -7.55 5.62 9.84
CA ASN A 40 -6.32 6.19 10.39
C ASN A 40 -5.29 5.09 10.62
N VAL A 41 -4.08 5.37 10.24
CA VAL A 41 -2.95 4.50 10.53
C VAL A 41 -2.69 4.52 12.03
N THR A 42 -2.67 3.35 12.66
CA THR A 42 -2.36 3.23 14.09
C THR A 42 -0.87 3.48 14.34
N THR A 43 -0.53 3.89 15.55
CA THR A 43 0.87 4.04 15.98
C THR A 43 1.65 2.75 15.78
N ARG A 44 1.05 1.61 16.10
CA ARG A 44 1.66 0.29 15.93
C ARG A 44 1.95 -0.06 14.47
N GLN A 45 1.03 0.23 13.55
CA GLN A 45 1.28 0.08 12.11
C GLN A 45 2.49 0.90 11.68
N LYS A 46 2.56 2.16 12.13
CA LYS A 46 3.64 3.08 11.77
C LYS A 46 4.99 2.61 12.31
N GLU A 47 5.04 2.17 13.56
CA GLU A 47 6.27 1.64 14.18
C GLU A 47 6.76 0.40 13.44
N TYR A 48 5.88 -0.54 13.11
CA TYR A 48 6.25 -1.73 12.36
C TYR A 48 6.67 -1.41 10.93
N ALA A 49 5.97 -0.51 10.25
CA ALA A 49 6.34 -0.08 8.90
C ALA A 49 7.75 0.53 8.88
N HIS A 50 8.06 1.41 9.81
CA HIS A 50 9.38 2.01 9.92
C HIS A 50 10.46 0.99 10.27
N ALA A 51 10.16 0.02 11.13
CA ALA A 51 11.10 -1.07 11.45
C ALA A 51 11.37 -1.96 10.23
N LEU A 52 10.35 -2.31 9.45
CA LEU A 52 10.50 -3.06 8.20
C LEU A 52 11.36 -2.30 7.18
N ALA A 53 11.13 -1.00 7.02
CA ALA A 53 11.94 -0.15 6.14
C ALA A 53 13.39 -0.08 6.62
N ASN A 54 13.62 0.13 7.90
CA ASN A 54 14.96 0.18 8.49
C ASN A 54 15.71 -1.16 8.38
N ALA A 55 14.98 -2.28 8.35
CA ALA A 55 15.57 -3.60 8.14
C ALA A 55 16.04 -3.83 6.69
N GLY A 56 15.55 -3.05 5.73
CA GLY A 56 15.96 -3.12 4.33
C GLY A 56 14.84 -3.38 3.32
N ALA A 57 13.57 -3.35 3.72
CA ALA A 57 12.46 -3.40 2.78
C ALA A 57 12.52 -2.19 1.83
N ASP A 58 12.33 -2.42 0.54
CA ASP A 58 12.31 -1.37 -0.48
C ASP A 58 10.90 -0.81 -0.71
N VAL A 59 9.89 -1.63 -0.53
CA VAL A 59 8.47 -1.27 -0.57
C VAL A 59 7.70 -2.09 0.46
N ILE A 60 6.75 -1.46 1.14
CA ILE A 60 5.86 -2.11 2.08
C ILE A 60 4.42 -1.94 1.60
N ILE A 61 3.72 -3.06 1.44
CA ILE A 61 2.34 -3.10 0.97
C ILE A 61 1.48 -3.73 2.08
N GLY A 62 0.70 -2.88 2.74
CA GLY A 62 -0.24 -3.27 3.76
C GLY A 62 -1.62 -3.60 3.20
N HIS A 63 -2.31 -4.49 3.89
CA HIS A 63 -3.67 -4.93 3.57
C HIS A 63 -4.56 -4.81 4.80
N ASN A 64 -5.73 -4.22 4.61
CA ASN A 64 -6.80 -4.11 5.60
C ASN A 64 -8.12 -3.90 4.87
N THR A 65 -9.22 -3.78 5.59
CA THR A 65 -10.58 -3.65 5.03
C THR A 65 -10.82 -2.32 4.29
N VAL A 66 -10.11 -1.26 4.65
CA VAL A 66 -10.27 0.07 4.06
C VAL A 66 -8.93 0.64 3.61
N ILE A 67 -8.98 1.53 2.62
CA ILE A 67 -7.80 2.25 2.12
C ILE A 67 -7.27 3.17 3.23
N GLN A 68 -5.97 3.13 3.44
CA GLN A 68 -5.23 4.02 4.33
C GLN A 68 -4.20 4.83 3.55
N LYS A 69 -3.51 5.73 4.24
CA LYS A 69 -2.54 6.62 3.60
C LYS A 69 -1.30 5.93 3.06
N VAL A 70 -0.58 6.65 2.23
CA VAL A 70 0.71 6.28 1.67
C VAL A 70 1.78 7.22 2.22
N GLU A 71 2.86 6.67 2.73
CA GLU A 71 4.01 7.40 3.25
C GLU A 71 5.27 7.05 2.46
N ASN A 72 6.16 8.02 2.25
CA ASN A 72 7.51 7.76 1.79
C ASN A 72 8.46 7.95 2.97
N TYR A 73 8.94 6.86 3.54
CA TYR A 73 9.84 6.85 4.69
C TYR A 73 11.25 6.51 4.27
N LYS A 74 12.17 7.48 4.34
CA LYS A 74 13.57 7.29 3.95
C LYS A 74 13.71 6.60 2.58
N ARG A 75 12.93 7.04 1.60
CA ARG A 75 12.85 6.48 0.23
C ARG A 75 12.25 5.06 0.17
N THR A 76 11.59 4.60 1.20
CA THR A 76 10.78 3.39 1.19
C THR A 76 9.31 3.76 1.14
N PRO A 77 8.62 3.54 0.01
CA PRO A 77 7.18 3.73 -0.08
C PRO A 77 6.44 2.73 0.80
N ILE A 78 5.51 3.23 1.61
CA ILE A 78 4.67 2.45 2.50
C ILE A 78 3.22 2.71 2.13
N PHE A 79 2.57 1.68 1.59
CA PHE A 79 1.13 1.66 1.36
C PHE A 79 0.49 0.99 2.57
N TYR A 80 -0.07 1.77 3.51
CA TYR A 80 -0.58 1.21 4.76
C TYR A 80 -1.77 0.28 4.55
N SER A 81 -2.65 0.55 3.59
CA SER A 81 -3.65 -0.40 3.14
C SER A 81 -4.16 -0.05 1.74
N LEU A 82 -4.21 -1.05 0.87
CA LEU A 82 -4.82 -0.97 -0.47
C LEU A 82 -6.34 -1.15 -0.45
N GLY A 83 -6.95 -1.31 0.73
CA GLY A 83 -8.32 -1.74 0.87
C GLY A 83 -8.45 -3.27 0.79
N ASN A 84 -9.66 -3.76 0.81
CA ASN A 84 -9.95 -5.20 0.88
C ASN A 84 -9.86 -5.90 -0.49
N THR A 85 -8.79 -5.67 -1.24
CA THR A 85 -8.62 -6.16 -2.62
C THR A 85 -8.27 -7.64 -2.73
N THR A 86 -7.85 -8.26 -1.62
CA THR A 86 -7.35 -9.63 -1.58
C THR A 86 -8.35 -10.65 -1.02
N SER A 87 -9.50 -10.20 -0.50
CA SER A 87 -10.49 -11.10 0.07
C SER A 87 -11.57 -11.49 -0.95
N ASP A 88 -12.09 -12.70 -0.80
CA ASP A 88 -13.24 -13.19 -1.58
C ASP A 88 -14.47 -12.27 -1.45
N ASN A 89 -14.55 -11.53 -0.35
CA ASN A 89 -15.59 -10.54 -0.12
C ASN A 89 -15.48 -9.30 -1.01
N PHE A 90 -14.32 -9.02 -1.62
CA PHE A 90 -14.16 -7.86 -2.50
C PHE A 90 -15.07 -7.95 -3.72
N LEU A 91 -15.19 -9.14 -4.29
CA LEU A 91 -16.05 -9.37 -5.45
C LEU A 91 -17.55 -9.46 -5.08
N SER A 92 -17.86 -9.97 -3.90
CA SER A 92 -19.25 -10.19 -3.47
C SER A 92 -19.93 -8.94 -2.89
N LYS A 93 -19.16 -7.93 -2.49
CA LYS A 93 -19.65 -6.67 -1.93
C LYS A 93 -19.14 -5.50 -2.76
N ASN A 94 -19.95 -4.46 -2.86
CA ASN A 94 -19.52 -3.20 -3.48
C ASN A 94 -18.43 -2.55 -2.61
N GLN A 95 -17.18 -2.83 -2.88
CA GLN A 95 -16.03 -2.35 -2.10
C GLN A 95 -15.09 -1.51 -2.94
N LYS A 96 -14.33 -0.64 -2.27
CA LYS A 96 -13.32 0.21 -2.86
C LYS A 96 -11.94 -0.21 -2.46
N GLY A 97 -11.01 -0.09 -3.39
CA GLY A 97 -9.60 -0.38 -3.19
C GLY A 97 -8.73 0.43 -4.14
N MET A 98 -7.46 0.12 -4.17
CA MET A 98 -6.53 0.70 -5.13
C MET A 98 -5.55 -0.34 -5.63
N ILE A 99 -5.14 -0.17 -6.89
CA ILE A 99 -4.01 -0.88 -7.50
C ILE A 99 -2.81 0.06 -7.49
N VAL A 100 -1.67 -0.45 -7.11
CA VAL A 100 -0.41 0.27 -7.17
C VAL A 100 0.52 -0.41 -8.17
N GLN A 101 1.12 0.40 -9.02
CA GLN A 101 2.03 -0.06 -10.06
C GLN A 101 3.32 0.73 -9.97
N GLN A 102 4.43 0.02 -9.88
CA GLN A 102 5.75 0.63 -9.90
C GLN A 102 6.24 0.80 -11.34
N ASP A 103 6.75 1.97 -11.64
CA ASP A 103 7.40 2.28 -12.91
C ASP A 103 8.91 2.47 -12.70
N TRP A 104 9.68 1.65 -13.38
CA TRP A 104 11.14 1.61 -13.32
C TRP A 104 11.75 2.29 -14.54
N LYS A 105 11.35 3.49 -14.86
CA LYS A 105 11.89 4.23 -16.00
C LYS A 105 13.09 5.10 -15.64
N GLY A 106 14.28 4.57 -15.84
CA GLY A 106 15.53 5.33 -15.72
C GLY A 106 15.85 5.73 -14.27
N SER A 107 16.19 7.01 -14.06
CA SER A 107 16.59 7.55 -12.76
C SER A 107 15.41 7.95 -11.86
N HIS A 108 14.18 7.88 -12.35
CA HIS A 108 12.97 8.28 -11.61
C HIS A 108 12.13 7.07 -11.25
N ASN A 109 12.15 6.73 -9.97
CA ASN A 109 11.28 5.72 -9.42
C ASN A 109 9.92 6.35 -9.12
N GLN A 110 8.86 5.80 -9.71
CA GLN A 110 7.52 6.34 -9.63
C GLN A 110 6.51 5.23 -9.36
N PHE A 111 5.52 5.52 -8.51
CA PHE A 111 4.33 4.69 -8.37
C PHE A 111 3.12 5.33 -9.03
N HIS A 112 2.31 4.51 -9.68
CA HIS A 112 0.97 4.84 -10.13
C HIS A 112 -0.04 4.23 -9.17
N ILE A 113 -1.01 5.02 -8.75
CA ILE A 113 -2.12 4.60 -7.90
C ILE A 113 -3.41 4.71 -8.72
N THR A 114 -4.10 3.59 -8.90
CA THR A 114 -5.38 3.55 -9.60
C THR A 114 -6.49 3.15 -8.64
N PRO A 115 -7.45 4.05 -8.34
CA PRO A 115 -8.64 3.70 -7.58
C PRO A 115 -9.48 2.67 -8.33
N ILE A 116 -9.91 1.65 -7.63
CA ILE A 116 -10.76 0.59 -8.16
C ILE A 116 -11.98 0.37 -7.28
N GLN A 117 -13.02 -0.21 -7.87
CA GLN A 117 -14.20 -0.68 -7.16
C GLN A 117 -14.58 -2.07 -7.64
N SER A 118 -15.18 -2.83 -6.74
CA SER A 118 -15.95 -4.00 -7.13
C SER A 118 -17.43 -3.65 -7.14
N LYS A 119 -18.13 -4.05 -8.17
CA LYS A 119 -19.59 -3.92 -8.31
C LYS A 119 -20.12 -5.11 -9.08
N ASP A 120 -21.15 -5.75 -8.53
CA ASP A 120 -21.80 -6.89 -9.17
C ASP A 120 -20.83 -7.99 -9.63
N GLY A 121 -19.86 -8.34 -8.79
CA GLY A 121 -18.84 -9.36 -9.06
C GLY A 121 -17.77 -8.97 -10.08
N LYS A 122 -17.70 -7.69 -10.48
CA LYS A 122 -16.71 -7.19 -11.43
C LYS A 122 -15.83 -6.12 -10.81
N ILE A 123 -14.54 -6.17 -11.12
CA ILE A 123 -13.58 -5.12 -10.78
C ILE A 123 -13.49 -4.14 -11.93
N SER A 124 -13.56 -2.87 -11.63
CA SER A 124 -13.36 -1.79 -12.60
C SER A 124 -12.66 -0.59 -11.95
N LYS A 125 -12.16 0.32 -12.78
CA LYS A 125 -11.74 1.62 -12.29
C LYS A 125 -12.91 2.30 -11.58
N ASP A 126 -12.62 2.98 -10.48
CA ASP A 126 -13.61 3.79 -9.79
C ASP A 126 -13.77 5.13 -10.53
N ASN A 127 -14.87 5.28 -11.26
CA ASN A 127 -15.23 6.52 -11.95
C ASN A 127 -15.74 7.55 -10.93
N MET A 128 -14.81 8.15 -10.21
CA MET A 128 -15.10 9.12 -9.16
C MET A 128 -15.48 10.48 -9.73
N ASN A 129 -16.45 11.13 -9.10
CA ASN A 129 -16.70 12.55 -9.32
C ASN A 129 -15.59 13.40 -8.65
N LYS A 130 -15.63 14.72 -8.87
CA LYS A 130 -14.62 15.64 -8.31
C LYS A 130 -14.49 15.57 -6.79
N MET A 131 -15.61 15.44 -6.07
CA MET A 131 -15.61 15.36 -4.61
C MET A 131 -15.02 14.05 -4.11
N ASP A 132 -15.31 12.95 -4.78
CA ASP A 132 -14.76 11.63 -4.44
C ASP A 132 -13.25 11.60 -4.70
N HIS A 133 -12.76 12.23 -5.76
CA HIS A 133 -11.33 12.41 -6.00
C HIS A 133 -10.64 13.18 -4.87
N ILE A 134 -11.25 14.26 -4.40
CA ILE A 134 -10.72 15.03 -3.27
C ILE A 134 -10.66 14.18 -2.01
N ARG A 135 -11.72 13.45 -1.70
CA ARG A 135 -11.77 12.53 -0.54
C ARG A 135 -10.72 11.43 -0.65
N PHE A 136 -10.61 10.80 -1.80
CA PHE A 136 -9.61 9.74 -2.04
C PHE A 136 -8.19 10.28 -1.85
N LYS A 137 -7.86 11.39 -2.49
CA LYS A 137 -6.57 12.05 -2.36
C LYS A 137 -6.25 12.41 -0.89
N ASN A 138 -7.23 12.95 -0.16
CA ASN A 138 -7.06 13.29 1.25
C ASN A 138 -6.86 12.05 2.14
N ASN A 139 -7.47 10.92 1.79
CA ASN A 139 -7.32 9.68 2.54
C ASN A 139 -5.94 9.05 2.40
N ILE A 140 -5.31 9.17 1.23
CA ILE A 140 -4.02 8.53 0.95
C ILE A 140 -2.82 9.44 1.10
N LYS A 141 -3.01 10.76 1.08
CA LYS A 141 -1.90 11.70 1.11
C LYS A 141 -1.23 11.72 2.48
N ASP A 142 0.10 11.77 2.46
CA ASP A 142 0.96 12.11 3.60
C ASP A 142 1.87 13.27 3.19
N LYS A 143 2.39 14.00 4.17
CA LYS A 143 3.33 15.11 3.92
C LYS A 143 4.62 14.68 3.22
N SER A 144 4.94 13.41 3.27
CA SER A 144 6.15 12.81 2.67
C SER A 144 6.04 12.53 1.18
N ILE A 145 4.85 12.63 0.58
CA ILE A 145 4.62 12.36 -0.85
C ILE A 145 3.95 13.55 -1.54
N ASP A 146 4.31 13.76 -2.81
CA ASP A 146 3.66 14.72 -3.70
C ASP A 146 2.82 13.99 -4.73
N LEU A 147 1.51 13.91 -4.48
CA LEU A 147 0.56 13.24 -5.36
C LEU A 147 0.19 14.14 -6.53
N LYS A 148 0.46 13.65 -7.76
CA LYS A 148 0.06 14.29 -9.01
C LYS A 148 -1.05 13.47 -9.66
N SER A 149 -2.09 14.14 -10.16
CA SER A 149 -3.14 13.48 -10.95
C SER A 149 -2.59 13.04 -12.30
N ASP A 150 -2.91 11.83 -12.72
CA ASP A 150 -2.63 11.36 -14.07
C ASP A 150 -3.83 11.56 -15.01
N GLN A 151 -3.61 11.33 -16.31
CA GLN A 151 -4.65 11.51 -17.33
C GLN A 151 -5.74 10.45 -17.29
N ASN A 152 -5.55 9.37 -16.52
CA ASN A 152 -6.42 8.19 -16.49
C ASN A 152 -7.28 8.10 -15.22
N GLY A 153 -7.37 9.18 -14.45
CA GLY A 153 -8.14 9.22 -13.21
C GLY A 153 -7.44 8.61 -11.99
N GLY A 154 -6.13 8.36 -12.09
CA GLY A 154 -5.28 7.92 -11.00
C GLY A 154 -4.34 9.01 -10.51
N TYR A 155 -3.32 8.58 -9.76
CA TYR A 155 -2.32 9.46 -9.18
C TYR A 155 -0.93 8.87 -9.33
N THR A 156 0.07 9.73 -9.31
CA THR A 156 1.48 9.35 -9.33
C THR A 156 2.24 10.05 -8.22
N PHE A 157 3.28 9.44 -7.73
CA PHE A 157 4.30 10.09 -6.90
C PHE A 157 5.68 9.49 -7.15
N GLU A 158 6.71 10.29 -6.96
CA GLU A 158 8.11 9.90 -7.04
C GLU A 158 8.68 9.65 -5.63
N TYR A 159 9.69 8.79 -5.53
CA TYR A 159 10.33 8.44 -4.27
C TYR A 159 11.83 8.17 -4.40
#